data_906d641976eefd37d604c742fd7415b9
#
_entry.id   906d641976eefd37d604c742fd7415b9
#
_cell.length_a   1.000
_cell.length_b   1.000
_cell.length_c   1.000
_cell.angle_alpha   90.00
_cell.angle_beta   90.00
_cell.angle_gamma   90.00
#
_symmetry.space_group_name_H-M   'P 1'
#
loop_
_entity.id
_entity.type
_entity.pdbx_description
1 polymer ?
#
loop_
_entity_poly.entity_id
_entity_poly.type
_entity_poly.pdbx_seq_one_letter_code
_entity_poly.pdbx_strand_id
1 'polypeptide(L)'
;DNANSLVWLGIIESSYAGAKGGIGALSLAKKAKKALEKSMKIDDSALNGSAYASLGTLYHKVPGWPLGFGDDDTAKEMLEKAILINPNGIDSNYFYGEFLFNEKEYTKAKQHLTHALQAAARETRPLADEFRRVEINQLMAKVDKKIKRSKKH
;
A
#
# COMPACT_ATOMS: atom_id res chain seq x y z
N ASP A 1 -0.01 2.09 24.95
CA ASP A 1 0.13 2.18 23.49
C ASP A 1 -1.26 2.19 22.84
N ASN A 2 -1.49 3.13 21.93
CA ASN A 2 -2.74 3.27 21.20
C ASN A 2 -2.55 2.73 19.79
N ALA A 3 -3.51 1.92 19.31
CA ALA A 3 -3.41 1.28 17.99
C ALA A 3 -3.21 2.33 16.86
N ASN A 4 -3.99 3.40 16.86
CA ASN A 4 -3.87 4.46 15.86
C ASN A 4 -2.47 5.11 15.84
N SER A 5 -1.90 5.38 17.01
CA SER A 5 -0.54 5.94 17.12
C SER A 5 0.53 4.98 16.55
N LEU A 6 0.35 3.68 16.76
CA LEU A 6 1.25 2.65 16.21
C LEU A 6 1.11 2.54 14.68
N VAL A 7 -0.11 2.67 14.13
CA VAL A 7 -0.29 2.74 12.68
C VAL A 7 0.43 3.95 12.10
N TRP A 8 0.27 5.13 12.72
CA TRP A 8 0.96 6.33 12.27
C TRP A 8 2.48 6.20 12.33
N LEU A 9 3.00 5.63 13.41
CA LEU A 9 4.44 5.34 13.52
C LEU A 9 4.91 4.44 12.36
N GLY A 10 4.18 3.35 12.10
CA GLY A 10 4.48 2.45 11.00
C GLY A 10 4.44 3.13 9.62
N ILE A 11 3.45 3.98 9.36
CA ILE A 11 3.34 4.76 8.11
C ILE A 11 4.54 5.71 7.94
N ILE A 12 4.90 6.45 8.99
CA ILE A 12 6.02 7.40 8.97
C ILE A 12 7.34 6.66 8.72
N GLU A 13 7.62 5.58 9.46
CA GLU A 13 8.83 4.76 9.30
C GLU A 13 8.91 4.13 7.90
N SER A 14 7.78 3.66 7.36
CA SER A 14 7.70 3.12 6.00
C SER A 14 8.00 4.17 4.94
N SER A 15 7.43 5.37 5.09
CA SER A 15 7.66 6.49 4.17
C SER A 15 9.12 6.94 4.21
N TYR A 16 9.70 7.00 5.41
CA TYR A 16 11.11 7.35 5.59
C TYR A 16 12.04 6.27 5.03
N ALA A 17 11.70 4.99 5.18
CA ALA A 17 12.42 3.88 4.56
C ALA A 17 12.47 4.03 3.03
N GLY A 18 11.32 4.33 2.41
CA GLY A 18 11.22 4.54 0.97
C GLY A 18 12.07 5.72 0.48
N ALA A 19 12.10 6.83 1.23
CA ALA A 19 12.90 8.01 0.89
C ALA A 19 14.40 7.79 1.09
N LYS A 20 14.81 7.07 2.14
CA LYS A 20 16.20 6.86 2.50
C LYS A 20 16.93 5.90 1.55
N GLY A 21 16.29 4.81 1.17
CA GLY A 21 16.92 3.75 0.38
C GLY A 21 18.08 3.03 1.08
N GLY A 22 18.67 2.05 0.40
CA GLY A 22 19.86 1.33 0.87
C GLY A 22 19.65 0.52 2.16
N ILE A 23 20.74 0.17 2.84
CA ILE A 23 20.76 -0.68 4.04
C ILE A 23 19.95 -0.06 5.20
N GLY A 24 19.99 1.25 5.34
CA GLY A 24 19.24 1.96 6.38
C GLY A 24 17.72 1.86 6.20
N ALA A 25 17.23 1.71 4.97
CA ALA A 25 15.83 1.52 4.67
C ALA A 25 15.28 0.21 5.25
N LEU A 26 16.04 -0.87 5.19
CA LEU A 26 15.61 -2.17 5.72
C LEU A 26 15.41 -2.13 7.24
N SER A 27 16.29 -1.42 7.96
CA SER A 27 16.13 -1.24 9.42
C SER A 27 14.84 -0.48 9.76
N LEU A 28 14.54 0.59 9.00
CA LEU A 28 13.31 1.36 9.16
C LEU A 28 12.07 0.52 8.80
N ALA A 29 12.12 -0.24 7.70
CA ALA A 29 11.05 -1.13 7.31
C ALA A 29 10.75 -2.21 8.38
N LYS A 30 11.77 -2.76 9.03
CA LYS A 30 11.60 -3.70 10.15
C LYS A 30 10.94 -3.04 11.37
N LYS A 31 11.28 -1.79 11.68
CA LYS A 31 10.62 -1.02 12.75
C LYS A 31 9.16 -0.74 12.42
N ALA A 32 8.89 -0.30 11.19
CA ALA A 32 7.53 -0.09 10.70
C ALA A 32 6.69 -1.37 10.81
N LYS A 33 7.20 -2.49 10.32
CA LYS A 33 6.55 -3.81 10.43
C LYS A 33 6.17 -4.12 11.87
N LYS A 34 7.11 -3.97 12.81
CA LYS A 34 6.86 -4.23 14.24
C LYS A 34 5.78 -3.34 14.83
N ALA A 35 5.76 -2.05 14.48
CA ALA A 35 4.73 -1.11 14.93
C ALA A 35 3.35 -1.47 14.38
N LEU A 36 3.26 -1.79 13.09
CA LEU A 36 2.01 -2.19 12.44
C LEU A 36 1.46 -3.51 12.99
N GLU A 37 2.30 -4.52 13.16
CA GLU A 37 1.90 -5.80 13.78
C GLU A 37 1.43 -5.63 15.22
N LYS A 38 2.06 -4.76 15.99
CA LYS A 38 1.63 -4.44 17.34
C LYS A 38 0.28 -3.73 17.36
N SER A 39 0.06 -2.79 16.43
CA SER A 39 -1.23 -2.13 16.26
C SER A 39 -2.35 -3.14 16.00
N MET A 40 -2.14 -4.06 15.06
CA MET A 40 -3.12 -5.06 14.65
C MET A 40 -3.50 -6.01 15.80
N LYS A 41 -2.59 -6.26 16.74
CA LYS A 41 -2.89 -7.05 17.96
C LYS A 41 -3.78 -6.30 18.95
N ILE A 42 -3.79 -4.97 18.91
CA ILE A 42 -4.61 -4.13 19.80
C ILE A 42 -5.97 -3.87 19.13
N ASP A 43 -5.95 -3.45 17.86
CA ASP A 43 -7.14 -3.19 17.04
C ASP A 43 -6.76 -3.34 15.57
N ASP A 44 -7.23 -4.39 14.94
CA ASP A 44 -6.91 -4.71 13.54
C ASP A 44 -7.66 -3.82 12.53
N SER A 45 -8.71 -3.15 12.98
CA SER A 45 -9.47 -2.18 12.18
C SER A 45 -8.98 -0.73 12.33
N ALA A 46 -7.97 -0.49 13.17
CA ALA A 46 -7.44 0.85 13.45
C ALA A 46 -7.16 1.64 12.16
N LEU A 47 -7.58 2.90 12.15
CA LEU A 47 -7.50 3.79 10.98
C LEU A 47 -8.03 3.13 9.68
N ASN A 48 -9.18 2.46 9.78
CA ASN A 48 -9.84 1.79 8.66
C ASN A 48 -8.94 0.77 7.94
N GLY A 49 -8.22 -0.05 8.70
CA GLY A 49 -7.36 -1.09 8.15
C GLY A 49 -6.06 -0.60 7.52
N SER A 50 -5.65 0.64 7.83
CA SER A 50 -4.41 1.21 7.28
C SER A 50 -3.15 0.42 7.67
N ALA A 51 -3.18 -0.32 8.78
CA ALA A 51 -2.10 -1.23 9.17
C ALA A 51 -1.90 -2.33 8.13
N TYR A 52 -2.98 -2.95 7.66
CA TYR A 52 -2.93 -3.99 6.62
C TYR A 52 -2.41 -3.45 5.29
N ALA A 53 -2.91 -2.29 4.84
CA ALA A 53 -2.44 -1.66 3.60
C ALA A 53 -0.95 -1.33 3.65
N SER A 54 -0.48 -0.77 4.77
CA SER A 54 0.93 -0.42 4.96
C SER A 54 1.82 -1.66 5.07
N LEU A 55 1.38 -2.67 5.81
CA LEU A 55 2.14 -3.91 5.99
C LEU A 55 2.24 -4.70 4.69
N GLY A 56 1.14 -4.82 3.93
CA GLY A 56 1.14 -5.43 2.61
C GLY A 56 2.10 -4.73 1.65
N THR A 57 2.11 -3.40 1.65
CA THR A 57 3.06 -2.61 0.86
C THR A 57 4.52 -2.87 1.26
N LEU A 58 4.80 -3.01 2.55
CA LEU A 58 6.14 -3.35 3.04
C LEU A 58 6.58 -4.73 2.58
N TYR A 59 5.73 -5.75 2.71
CA TYR A 59 6.03 -7.12 2.24
C TYR A 59 6.29 -7.15 0.74
N HIS A 60 5.60 -6.33 -0.04
CA HIS A 60 5.81 -6.24 -1.48
C HIS A 60 7.10 -5.48 -1.88
N LYS A 61 7.45 -4.41 -1.16
CA LYS A 61 8.56 -3.52 -1.55
C LYS A 61 9.91 -3.89 -0.93
N VAL A 62 9.90 -4.59 0.18
CA VAL A 62 11.13 -5.05 0.85
C VAL A 62 11.67 -6.28 0.13
N PRO A 63 13.00 -6.40 -0.05
CA PRO A 63 13.58 -7.61 -0.61
C PRO A 63 13.20 -8.86 0.19
N GLY A 64 13.04 -9.98 -0.52
CA GLY A 64 12.79 -11.28 0.10
C GLY A 64 14.03 -11.85 0.80
N TRP A 65 13.83 -13.01 1.45
CA TRP A 65 14.92 -13.74 2.09
C TRP A 65 16.05 -14.06 1.09
N PRO A 66 17.35 -13.99 1.46
CA PRO A 66 17.89 -13.77 2.81
C PRO A 66 18.10 -12.29 3.18
N LEU A 67 17.86 -11.36 2.26
CA LEU A 67 18.16 -9.95 2.47
C LEU A 67 17.15 -9.23 3.36
N GLY A 68 15.88 -9.59 3.26
CA GLY A 68 14.79 -8.97 3.99
C GLY A 68 13.64 -9.92 4.25
N PHE A 69 12.49 -9.33 4.58
CA PHE A 69 11.27 -10.08 4.92
C PHE A 69 10.19 -10.00 3.82
N GLY A 70 10.53 -9.47 2.64
CA GLY A 70 9.59 -9.33 1.53
C GLY A 70 9.01 -10.69 1.11
N ASP A 71 7.71 -10.72 0.84
CA ASP A 71 6.96 -11.91 0.45
C ASP A 71 5.66 -11.49 -0.24
N ASP A 72 5.52 -11.80 -1.52
CA ASP A 72 4.37 -11.35 -2.32
C ASP A 72 3.07 -12.06 -1.96
N ASP A 73 3.11 -13.30 -1.49
CA ASP A 73 1.90 -14.01 -1.02
C ASP A 73 1.36 -13.35 0.24
N THR A 74 2.22 -13.06 1.21
CA THR A 74 1.86 -12.30 2.42
C THR A 74 1.40 -10.87 2.06
N ALA A 75 2.07 -10.21 1.12
CA ALA A 75 1.68 -8.89 0.65
C ALA A 75 0.25 -8.89 0.10
N LYS A 76 -0.06 -9.87 -0.74
CA LYS A 76 -1.41 -10.04 -1.30
C LYS A 76 -2.46 -10.23 -0.23
N GLU A 77 -2.24 -11.15 0.71
CA GLU A 77 -3.16 -11.43 1.82
C GLU A 77 -3.46 -10.15 2.62
N MET A 78 -2.42 -9.39 2.99
CA MET A 78 -2.57 -8.16 3.75
C MET A 78 -3.33 -7.09 2.97
N LEU A 79 -3.03 -6.91 1.68
CA LEU A 79 -3.71 -5.92 0.84
C LEU A 79 -5.17 -6.29 0.58
N GLU A 80 -5.48 -7.56 0.36
CA GLU A 80 -6.86 -8.04 0.25
C GLU A 80 -7.64 -7.82 1.55
N LYS A 81 -7.01 -8.03 2.71
CA LYS A 81 -7.60 -7.72 4.01
C LYS A 81 -7.89 -6.23 4.17
N ALA A 82 -6.98 -5.37 3.72
CA ALA A 82 -7.20 -3.92 3.72
C ALA A 82 -8.41 -3.52 2.87
N ILE A 83 -8.60 -4.14 1.70
CA ILE A 83 -9.80 -3.93 0.85
C ILE A 83 -11.07 -4.41 1.54
N LEU A 84 -11.04 -5.54 2.24
CA LEU A 84 -12.22 -6.05 2.98
C LEU A 84 -12.65 -5.08 4.09
N ILE A 85 -11.70 -4.48 4.80
CA ILE A 85 -11.98 -3.53 5.88
C ILE A 85 -12.43 -2.18 5.32
N ASN A 86 -11.78 -1.71 4.27
CA ASN A 86 -12.05 -0.39 3.68
C ASN A 86 -12.15 -0.48 2.14
N PRO A 87 -13.26 -1.02 1.61
CA PRO A 87 -13.42 -1.26 0.18
C PRO A 87 -13.41 0.01 -0.67
N ASN A 88 -13.81 1.13 -0.10
CA ASN A 88 -13.89 2.43 -0.78
C ASN A 88 -12.71 3.37 -0.43
N GLY A 89 -11.70 2.88 0.28
CA GLY A 89 -10.56 3.69 0.68
C GLY A 89 -9.63 4.03 -0.48
N ILE A 90 -9.17 5.27 -0.55
CA ILE A 90 -8.22 5.71 -1.59
C ILE A 90 -6.90 4.96 -1.48
N ASP A 91 -6.35 4.82 -0.25
CA ASP A 91 -5.05 4.18 -0.03
C ASP A 91 -5.12 2.67 -0.22
N SER A 92 -6.16 1.98 0.30
CA SER A 92 -6.32 0.53 0.14
C SER A 92 -6.41 0.13 -1.33
N ASN A 93 -7.21 0.85 -2.11
CA ASN A 93 -7.34 0.58 -3.55
C ASN A 93 -6.08 0.97 -4.34
N TYR A 94 -5.40 2.05 -3.97
CA TYR A 94 -4.16 2.43 -4.63
C TYR A 94 -3.05 1.38 -4.42
N PHE A 95 -2.79 0.98 -3.18
CA PHE A 95 -1.70 0.03 -2.89
C PHE A 95 -1.99 -1.35 -3.46
N TYR A 96 -3.24 -1.80 -3.43
CA TYR A 96 -3.59 -3.06 -4.07
C TYR A 96 -3.49 -2.96 -5.60
N GLY A 97 -3.90 -1.84 -6.19
CA GLY A 97 -3.72 -1.57 -7.61
C GLY A 97 -2.25 -1.54 -8.04
N GLU A 98 -1.36 -0.97 -7.23
CA GLU A 98 0.10 -0.98 -7.46
C GLU A 98 0.66 -2.40 -7.40
N PHE A 99 0.27 -3.18 -6.40
CA PHE A 99 0.63 -4.60 -6.30
C PHE A 99 0.21 -5.38 -7.54
N LEU A 100 -1.06 -5.29 -7.93
CA LEU A 100 -1.60 -5.96 -9.11
C LEU A 100 -0.91 -5.54 -10.41
N PHE A 101 -0.50 -4.27 -10.53
CA PHE A 101 0.30 -3.81 -11.67
C PHE A 101 1.65 -4.53 -11.75
N ASN A 102 2.32 -4.70 -10.62
CA ASN A 102 3.61 -5.39 -10.56
C ASN A 102 3.47 -6.89 -10.82
N GLU A 103 2.35 -7.49 -10.39
CA GLU A 103 1.96 -8.87 -10.73
C GLU A 103 1.46 -9.04 -12.18
N LYS A 104 1.50 -7.97 -12.99
CA LYS A 104 1.05 -7.94 -14.39
C LYS A 104 -0.47 -8.17 -14.58
N GLU A 105 -1.24 -8.08 -13.52
CA GLU A 105 -2.71 -8.16 -13.49
C GLU A 105 -3.33 -6.80 -13.89
N TYR A 106 -2.96 -6.30 -15.07
CA TYR A 106 -3.21 -4.91 -15.48
C TYR A 106 -4.69 -4.51 -15.49
N THR A 107 -5.57 -5.41 -15.87
CA THR A 107 -7.03 -5.13 -15.90
C THR A 107 -7.57 -4.93 -14.49
N LYS A 108 -7.20 -5.79 -13.54
CA LYS A 108 -7.58 -5.67 -12.13
C LYS A 108 -6.94 -4.43 -11.49
N ALA A 109 -5.66 -4.17 -11.81
CA ALA A 109 -4.99 -2.95 -11.36
C ALA A 109 -5.77 -1.70 -11.79
N LYS A 110 -6.21 -1.64 -13.05
CA LYS A 110 -7.03 -0.53 -13.55
C LYS A 110 -8.34 -0.37 -12.78
N GLN A 111 -9.02 -1.47 -12.47
CA GLN A 111 -10.27 -1.44 -11.71
C GLN A 111 -10.07 -0.80 -10.32
N HIS A 112 -9.07 -1.26 -9.56
CA HIS A 112 -8.76 -0.72 -8.24
C HIS A 112 -8.31 0.74 -8.27
N LEU A 113 -7.48 1.12 -9.25
CA LEU A 113 -7.04 2.50 -9.41
C LEU A 113 -8.20 3.44 -9.78
N THR A 114 -9.12 2.98 -10.65
CA THR A 114 -10.35 3.73 -10.96
C THR A 114 -11.21 3.91 -9.72
N HIS A 115 -11.36 2.85 -8.93
CA HIS A 115 -12.10 2.90 -7.67
C HIS A 115 -11.46 3.88 -6.66
N ALA A 116 -10.13 3.87 -6.56
CA ALA A 116 -9.40 4.82 -5.72
C ALA A 116 -9.64 6.29 -6.12
N LEU A 117 -9.74 6.60 -7.42
CA LEU A 117 -10.06 7.95 -7.89
C LEU A 117 -11.47 8.41 -7.50
N GLN A 118 -12.40 7.48 -7.33
CA GLN A 118 -13.79 7.74 -6.92
C GLN A 118 -13.94 7.88 -5.40
N ALA A 119 -12.90 7.59 -4.62
CA ALA A 119 -12.96 7.69 -3.17
C ALA A 119 -13.30 9.12 -2.73
N ALA A 120 -14.14 9.24 -1.70
CA ALA A 120 -14.46 10.52 -1.09
C ALA A 120 -13.21 11.19 -0.52
N ALA A 121 -13.12 12.51 -0.64
CA ALA A 121 -12.03 13.27 -0.03
C ALA A 121 -12.11 13.18 1.50
N ARG A 122 -10.96 12.98 2.14
CA ARG A 122 -10.85 12.94 3.59
C ARG A 122 -10.59 14.35 4.12
N GLU A 123 -11.53 14.91 4.86
CA GLU A 123 -11.42 16.28 5.41
C GLU A 123 -10.16 16.48 6.26
N THR A 124 -9.73 15.44 6.97
CA THR A 124 -8.55 15.47 7.85
C THR A 124 -7.21 15.29 7.12
N ARG A 125 -7.24 14.97 5.81
CA ARG A 125 -6.02 14.62 5.04
C ARG A 125 -6.05 15.16 3.60
N PRO A 126 -6.44 16.41 3.35
CA PRO A 126 -6.66 16.92 1.98
C PRO A 126 -5.39 16.86 1.10
N LEU A 127 -4.24 17.27 1.64
CA LEU A 127 -2.96 17.22 0.91
C LEU A 127 -2.53 15.79 0.60
N ALA A 128 -2.69 14.86 1.54
CA ALA A 128 -2.35 13.47 1.31
C ALA A 128 -3.22 12.85 0.19
N ASP A 129 -4.50 13.22 0.13
CA ASP A 129 -5.40 12.77 -0.92
C ASP A 129 -5.05 13.39 -2.29
N GLU A 130 -4.66 14.65 -2.33
CA GLU A 130 -4.20 15.31 -3.55
C GLU A 130 -2.96 14.61 -4.11
N PHE A 131 -1.92 14.40 -3.30
CA PHE A 131 -0.72 13.68 -3.72
C PHE A 131 -1.05 12.25 -4.15
N ARG A 132 -1.92 11.54 -3.43
CA ARG A 132 -2.32 10.18 -3.80
C ARG A 132 -3.01 10.14 -5.16
N ARG A 133 -3.87 11.11 -5.48
CA ARG A 133 -4.52 11.21 -6.80
C ARG A 133 -3.52 11.41 -7.93
N VAL A 134 -2.46 12.19 -7.69
CA VAL A 134 -1.35 12.34 -8.65
C VAL A 134 -0.66 11.00 -8.89
N GLU A 135 -0.32 10.26 -7.84
CA GLU A 135 0.31 8.93 -7.95
C GLU A 135 -0.60 7.93 -8.68
N ILE A 136 -1.91 7.93 -8.37
CA ILE A 136 -2.89 7.07 -9.06
C ILE A 136 -2.92 7.38 -10.55
N ASN A 137 -2.99 8.64 -10.95
CA ASN A 137 -3.02 9.03 -12.36
C ASN A 137 -1.74 8.64 -13.10
N GLN A 138 -0.58 8.79 -12.46
CA GLN A 138 0.71 8.36 -13.03
C GLN A 138 0.76 6.85 -13.23
N LEU A 139 0.28 6.07 -12.26
CA LEU A 139 0.22 4.61 -12.37
C LEU A 139 -0.82 4.16 -13.40
N MET A 140 -1.98 4.82 -13.46
CA MET A 140 -3.02 4.55 -14.45
C MET A 140 -2.50 4.69 -15.88
N ALA A 141 -1.71 5.73 -16.17
CA ALA A 141 -1.08 5.91 -17.49
C ALA A 141 -0.14 4.74 -17.84
N LYS A 142 0.60 4.20 -16.87
CA LYS A 142 1.44 3.01 -17.08
C LYS A 142 0.60 1.76 -17.34
N VAL A 143 -0.47 1.56 -16.60
CA VAL A 143 -1.42 0.45 -16.75
C VAL A 143 -2.04 0.48 -18.14
N ASP A 144 -2.55 1.63 -18.59
CA ASP A 144 -3.17 1.78 -19.91
C ASP A 144 -2.20 1.47 -21.05
N LYS A 145 -0.94 1.88 -20.91
CA LYS A 145 0.12 1.54 -21.88
C LYS A 145 0.37 0.03 -21.95
N LYS A 146 0.34 -0.66 -20.82
CA LYS A 146 0.52 -2.12 -20.76
C LYS A 146 -0.66 -2.86 -21.38
N ILE A 147 -1.89 -2.47 -21.06
CA ILE A 147 -3.12 -3.05 -21.65
C ILE A 147 -3.15 -2.87 -23.17
N LYS A 148 -2.78 -1.67 -23.68
CA LYS A 148 -2.73 -1.43 -25.12
C LYS A 148 -1.71 -2.32 -25.84
N ARG A 149 -0.58 -2.62 -25.19
CA ARG A 149 0.45 -3.50 -25.76
C ARG A 149 0.01 -4.95 -25.80
N SER A 150 -0.66 -5.46 -24.75
CA SER A 150 -1.15 -6.84 -24.69
C SER A 150 -2.26 -7.14 -25.69
N LYS A 151 -2.98 -6.12 -26.19
CA LYS A 151 -4.03 -6.28 -27.23
C LYS A 151 -3.47 -6.30 -28.67
N LYS A 152 -2.18 -6.02 -28.87
CA LYS A 152 -1.55 -5.99 -30.20
C LYS A 152 -0.82 -7.30 -30.55
N HIS A 153 -0.82 -8.24 -29.62
CA HIS A 153 -0.29 -9.60 -29.78
C HIS A 153 -1.39 -10.63 -29.56
#